data_545e2b9a9de645f6d4713aa3f77de0f0
#
_entry.id   545e2b9a9de645f6d4713aa3f77de0f0
#
_cell.length_a   1.000
_cell.length_b   1.000
_cell.length_c   1.000
_cell.angle_alpha   90.00
_cell.angle_beta   90.00
_cell.angle_gamma   90.00
#
_symmetry.space_group_name_H-M   'P 1'
#
loop_
_entity.id
_entity.type
_entity.pdbx_description
1 polymer ?
#
loop_
_entity_poly.entity_id
_entity_poly.type
_entity_poly.pdbx_seq_one_letter_code
_entity_poly.pdbx_strand_id
1 'polypeptide(L)'
;MLDTADLVDEDIKNIAESIQGKGIDIADLYFQIHRQETWVMEDGKIKEGAFSLDKGVGVRAVSGDKTGFAYSDDLSIAAIKKAAQATQSIARLGQSSSANISEISQISSRYPSIDPLISISEQKKIDLIKTINELARNEDSRVQQVNISLSSSQDMILIAAADMPLVADIRPLVRLNVSVILEENNRREQGYAGGGARSSLDYFMDNTIATDLAKEAIRLAGIQLKAKPAPAGSMPVVLGSGWPGILLHEAVGHGLEGDFNRKGVSTFSGRIGDQVASKLCTIVDDGTLVNRRGSLAIDDEGIPGQYNVLIKDGILKGYMQDRMNSKLMGVPTTGNGRRESYAHIPMPRMTNTYMLAGPHDHDEIIASVKKGIYAPNFSGGQVDITSGKFVFSANEAYMIEDGKISFPLKGAMLIGDGPDVLGKISMVGNNLELDAGVGTCGKEGQSVPVGVGQPTLKIDEITVGGTA
;
A
#
# COMPACT_ATOMS: atom_id res chain seq x y z
N MET A 1 -20.74 -17.36 -1.40
CA MET A 1 -19.87 -17.77 -0.26
C MET A 1 -20.63 -18.67 0.70
N LEU A 2 -21.73 -18.24 1.27
CA LEU A 2 -22.50 -19.05 2.26
C LEU A 2 -23.12 -20.29 1.65
N ASP A 3 -23.72 -20.20 0.46
CA ASP A 3 -24.31 -21.34 -0.25
C ASP A 3 -23.33 -22.49 -0.53
N THR A 4 -22.05 -22.18 -0.71
CA THR A 4 -21.00 -23.19 -0.95
C THR A 4 -20.53 -23.90 0.33
N ALA A 5 -20.96 -23.44 1.50
CA ALA A 5 -20.59 -23.95 2.82
C ALA A 5 -21.79 -24.44 3.64
N ASP A 6 -23.00 -24.49 3.04
CA ASP A 6 -24.28 -24.78 3.73
C ASP A 6 -24.48 -23.93 5.01
N LEU A 7 -23.97 -22.69 4.99
CA LEU A 7 -24.10 -21.76 6.11
C LEU A 7 -25.23 -20.78 5.85
N VAL A 8 -26.03 -20.49 6.89
CA VAL A 8 -27.03 -19.44 6.86
C VAL A 8 -26.59 -18.28 7.77
N ASP A 9 -27.04 -17.06 7.45
CA ASP A 9 -26.69 -15.83 8.19
C ASP A 9 -26.94 -15.96 9.70
N GLU A 10 -28.01 -16.67 10.09
CA GLU A 10 -28.40 -16.89 11.48
C GLU A 10 -27.37 -17.75 12.23
N ASP A 11 -26.81 -18.79 11.61
CA ASP A 11 -25.78 -19.64 12.21
C ASP A 11 -24.51 -18.83 12.50
N ILE A 12 -24.07 -18.01 11.53
CA ILE A 12 -22.89 -17.17 11.65
C ILE A 12 -23.06 -16.14 12.77
N LYS A 13 -24.21 -15.49 12.79
CA LYS A 13 -24.55 -14.51 13.83
C LYS A 13 -24.58 -15.17 15.22
N ASN A 14 -25.22 -16.32 15.35
CA ASN A 14 -25.27 -17.09 16.59
C ASN A 14 -23.87 -17.49 17.09
N ILE A 15 -22.95 -17.84 16.17
CA ILE A 15 -21.56 -18.15 16.54
C ILE A 15 -20.83 -16.89 16.99
N ALA A 16 -20.95 -15.75 16.30
CA ALA A 16 -20.34 -14.49 16.70
C ALA A 16 -20.84 -14.06 18.08
N GLU A 17 -22.15 -14.11 18.34
CA GLU A 17 -22.78 -13.84 19.63
C GLU A 17 -22.29 -14.81 20.72
N SER A 18 -22.08 -16.08 20.40
CA SER A 18 -21.57 -17.08 21.34
C SER A 18 -20.15 -16.79 21.82
N ILE A 19 -19.32 -16.12 21.00
CA ILE A 19 -17.96 -15.70 21.36
C ILE A 19 -18.04 -14.48 22.30
N GLN A 20 -18.99 -13.60 22.07
CA GLN A 20 -19.23 -12.41 22.87
C GLN A 20 -19.75 -12.80 24.25
N GLY A 21 -18.87 -13.03 25.19
CA GLY A 21 -19.20 -13.34 26.57
C GLY A 21 -18.76 -12.22 27.50
N LYS A 22 -19.01 -12.40 28.80
CA LYS A 22 -18.55 -11.47 29.82
C LYS A 22 -17.02 -11.33 29.75
N GLY A 23 -16.54 -10.13 29.54
CA GLY A 23 -15.12 -9.82 29.42
C GLY A 23 -14.54 -9.84 28.03
N ILE A 24 -15.35 -10.05 26.98
CA ILE A 24 -14.95 -9.92 25.57
C ILE A 24 -15.41 -8.56 25.04
N ASP A 25 -14.48 -7.77 24.55
CA ASP A 25 -14.71 -6.42 24.02
C ASP A 25 -15.08 -6.40 22.56
N ILE A 26 -14.47 -7.32 21.76
CA ILE A 26 -14.70 -7.48 20.33
C ILE A 26 -14.74 -8.98 20.03
N ALA A 27 -15.74 -9.41 19.26
CA ALA A 27 -15.84 -10.77 18.74
C ALA A 27 -16.22 -10.70 17.27
N ASP A 28 -15.39 -11.24 16.39
CA ASP A 28 -15.66 -11.25 14.96
C ASP A 28 -15.22 -12.54 14.27
N LEU A 29 -15.90 -12.84 13.16
CA LEU A 29 -15.56 -13.84 12.17
C LEU A 29 -15.30 -13.14 10.85
N TYR A 30 -14.17 -13.42 10.24
CA TYR A 30 -13.78 -12.91 8.94
C TYR A 30 -13.68 -14.08 7.95
N PHE A 31 -14.65 -14.16 7.05
CA PHE A 31 -14.64 -15.13 5.96
C PHE A 31 -14.01 -14.55 4.73
N GLN A 32 -13.20 -15.34 4.05
CA GLN A 32 -12.56 -14.94 2.81
C GLN A 32 -12.59 -16.07 1.79
N ILE A 33 -12.80 -15.72 0.52
CA ILE A 33 -12.43 -16.52 -0.64
C ILE A 33 -11.52 -15.64 -1.49
N HIS A 34 -10.26 -16.04 -1.61
CA HIS A 34 -9.26 -15.40 -2.45
C HIS A 34 -9.03 -16.22 -3.71
N ARG A 35 -9.15 -15.59 -4.88
CA ARG A 35 -8.84 -16.18 -6.18
C ARG A 35 -7.80 -15.31 -6.86
N GLN A 36 -6.78 -15.95 -7.42
CA GLN A 36 -5.73 -15.24 -8.13
C GLN A 36 -5.34 -16.01 -9.39
N GLU A 37 -5.04 -15.26 -10.45
CA GLU A 37 -4.45 -15.75 -11.68
C GLU A 37 -3.23 -14.90 -12.03
N THR A 38 -2.16 -15.53 -12.50
CA THR A 38 -0.94 -14.84 -12.90
C THR A 38 -0.43 -15.45 -14.20
N TRP A 39 -0.09 -14.61 -15.17
CA TRP A 39 0.54 -14.97 -16.43
C TRP A 39 1.93 -14.33 -16.50
N VAL A 40 2.94 -15.15 -16.77
CA VAL A 40 4.33 -14.70 -16.86
C VAL A 40 4.88 -15.02 -18.25
N MET A 41 5.43 -13.99 -18.89
CA MET A 41 6.21 -14.12 -20.10
C MET A 41 7.67 -13.75 -19.83
N GLU A 42 8.57 -14.60 -20.24
CA GLU A 42 10.00 -14.34 -20.25
C GLU A 42 10.51 -14.49 -21.68
N ASP A 43 11.12 -13.44 -22.17
CA ASP A 43 11.79 -13.40 -23.46
C ASP A 43 10.93 -13.94 -24.63
N GLY A 44 9.69 -13.47 -24.71
CA GLY A 44 8.74 -13.81 -25.76
C GLY A 44 8.05 -15.17 -25.62
N LYS A 45 8.31 -15.91 -24.52
CA LYS A 45 7.69 -17.22 -24.25
C LYS A 45 6.86 -17.16 -22.97
N ILE A 46 5.60 -17.59 -23.06
CA ILE A 46 4.79 -17.81 -21.87
C ILE A 46 5.44 -18.94 -21.05
N LYS A 47 5.83 -18.65 -19.84
CA LYS A 47 6.49 -19.59 -18.91
C LYS A 47 5.49 -20.17 -17.92
N GLU A 48 4.55 -19.35 -17.48
CA GLU A 48 3.63 -19.72 -16.42
C GLU A 48 2.25 -19.14 -16.69
N GLY A 49 1.22 -19.92 -16.42
CA GLY A 49 -0.16 -19.52 -16.22
C GLY A 49 -0.63 -20.22 -14.95
N ALA A 50 -0.56 -19.51 -13.80
CA ALA A 50 -0.90 -20.07 -12.51
C ALA A 50 -2.26 -19.56 -12.05
N PHE A 51 -3.06 -20.46 -11.45
CA PHE A 51 -4.30 -20.12 -10.76
C PHE A 51 -4.24 -20.66 -9.34
N SER A 52 -4.68 -19.85 -8.38
CA SER A 52 -4.84 -20.25 -6.99
C SER A 52 -6.22 -19.88 -6.46
N LEU A 53 -6.73 -20.72 -5.57
CA LEU A 53 -7.93 -20.47 -4.79
C LEU A 53 -7.61 -20.82 -3.34
N ASP A 54 -7.81 -19.86 -2.45
CA ASP A 54 -7.73 -20.04 -1.01
C ASP A 54 -9.03 -19.56 -0.36
N LYS A 55 -9.48 -20.23 0.69
CA LYS A 55 -10.70 -19.91 1.40
C LYS A 55 -10.62 -20.31 2.86
N GLY A 56 -11.27 -19.55 3.71
CA GLY A 56 -11.32 -19.90 5.12
C GLY A 56 -12.02 -18.84 5.96
N VAL A 57 -11.93 -19.06 7.26
CA VAL A 57 -12.47 -18.15 8.28
C VAL A 57 -11.45 -17.91 9.37
N GLY A 58 -11.23 -16.64 9.71
CA GLY A 58 -10.54 -16.21 10.91
C GLY A 58 -11.55 -15.87 12.00
N VAL A 59 -11.32 -16.35 13.21
CA VAL A 59 -12.16 -16.09 14.38
C VAL A 59 -11.34 -15.35 15.41
N ARG A 60 -11.81 -14.20 15.85
CA ARG A 60 -11.11 -13.35 16.81
C ARG A 60 -11.99 -12.98 18.01
N ALA A 61 -11.37 -12.97 19.19
CA ALA A 61 -11.94 -12.39 20.41
C ALA A 61 -10.89 -11.50 21.07
N VAL A 62 -11.28 -10.29 21.45
CA VAL A 62 -10.40 -9.32 22.11
C VAL A 62 -10.93 -9.02 23.49
N SER A 63 -10.05 -8.97 24.50
CA SER A 63 -10.32 -8.57 25.86
C SER A 63 -9.20 -7.67 26.36
N GLY A 64 -9.48 -6.37 26.48
CA GLY A 64 -8.43 -5.37 26.72
C GLY A 64 -7.38 -5.38 25.61
N ASP A 65 -6.13 -5.61 25.97
CA ASP A 65 -4.99 -5.70 25.05
C ASP A 65 -4.67 -7.12 24.57
N LYS A 66 -5.46 -8.12 25.02
CA LYS A 66 -5.27 -9.52 24.66
C LYS A 66 -6.18 -9.93 23.53
N THR A 67 -5.60 -10.62 22.55
CA THR A 67 -6.33 -11.14 21.39
C THR A 67 -6.22 -12.67 21.37
N GLY A 68 -7.37 -13.35 21.42
CA GLY A 68 -7.51 -14.73 21.04
C GLY A 68 -7.79 -14.81 19.55
N PHE A 69 -7.09 -15.68 18.83
CA PHE A 69 -7.27 -15.86 17.40
C PHE A 69 -7.11 -17.33 17.02
N ALA A 70 -8.00 -17.79 16.15
CA ALA A 70 -7.93 -19.10 15.50
C ALA A 70 -8.49 -18.97 14.09
N TYR A 71 -8.05 -19.84 13.18
CA TYR A 71 -8.56 -19.87 11.82
C TYR A 71 -8.76 -21.30 11.32
N SER A 72 -9.52 -21.45 10.25
CA SER A 72 -9.78 -22.74 9.57
C SER A 72 -10.00 -22.49 8.08
N ASP A 73 -9.48 -23.38 7.25
CA ASP A 73 -9.81 -23.52 5.82
C ASP A 73 -11.07 -24.37 5.60
N ASP A 74 -11.50 -25.13 6.62
CA ASP A 74 -12.79 -25.82 6.65
C ASP A 74 -13.89 -24.88 7.15
N LEU A 75 -14.85 -24.59 6.26
CA LEU A 75 -15.99 -23.70 6.53
C LEU A 75 -17.20 -24.44 7.11
N SER A 76 -17.07 -25.69 7.57
CA SER A 76 -18.16 -26.38 8.26
C SER A 76 -18.49 -25.70 9.59
N ILE A 77 -19.77 -25.72 9.98
CA ILE A 77 -20.23 -25.18 11.28
C ILE A 77 -19.43 -25.78 12.44
N ALA A 78 -19.06 -27.06 12.35
CA ALA A 78 -18.31 -27.75 13.40
C ALA A 78 -16.88 -27.18 13.54
N ALA A 79 -16.18 -26.94 12.42
CA ALA A 79 -14.84 -26.33 12.42
C ALA A 79 -14.87 -24.90 12.93
N ILE A 80 -15.85 -24.09 12.50
CA ILE A 80 -16.01 -22.69 12.94
C ILE A 80 -16.28 -22.63 14.46
N LYS A 81 -17.19 -23.48 14.98
CA LYS A 81 -17.47 -23.57 16.42
C LYS A 81 -16.24 -23.99 17.23
N LYS A 82 -15.43 -24.91 16.70
CA LYS A 82 -14.17 -25.32 17.35
C LYS A 82 -13.18 -24.17 17.42
N ALA A 83 -13.00 -23.41 16.33
CA ALA A 83 -12.16 -22.21 16.29
C ALA A 83 -12.68 -21.14 17.29
N ALA A 84 -13.99 -20.93 17.35
CA ALA A 84 -14.64 -20.01 18.28
C ALA A 84 -14.36 -20.37 19.75
N GLN A 85 -14.46 -21.63 20.12
CA GLN A 85 -14.17 -22.12 21.46
C GLN A 85 -12.69 -21.91 21.83
N ALA A 86 -11.76 -22.22 20.92
CA ALA A 86 -10.32 -22.00 21.15
C ALA A 86 -10.02 -20.52 21.36
N THR A 87 -10.57 -19.64 20.54
CA THR A 87 -10.40 -18.19 20.60
C THR A 87 -10.90 -17.62 21.94
N GLN A 88 -12.08 -18.03 22.38
CA GLN A 88 -12.71 -17.57 23.62
C GLN A 88 -11.89 -17.97 24.87
N SER A 89 -11.29 -19.14 24.90
CA SER A 89 -10.47 -19.60 26.03
C SER A 89 -9.21 -18.76 26.21
N ILE A 90 -8.62 -18.26 25.13
CA ILE A 90 -7.43 -17.39 25.14
C ILE A 90 -7.81 -15.98 25.64
N ALA A 91 -8.92 -15.41 25.14
CA ALA A 91 -9.34 -14.06 25.45
C ALA A 91 -9.81 -13.87 26.91
N ARG A 92 -10.43 -14.88 27.52
CA ARG A 92 -10.92 -14.83 28.92
C ARG A 92 -9.87 -14.53 29.99
N LEU A 93 -8.60 -14.52 29.64
CA LEU A 93 -7.50 -14.15 30.53
C LEU A 93 -7.28 -12.62 30.62
N GLY A 94 -8.04 -11.81 29.90
CA GLY A 94 -7.94 -10.35 29.88
C GLY A 94 -8.90 -9.64 30.84
N GLN A 95 -8.69 -8.33 31.00
CA GLN A 95 -9.61 -7.45 31.74
C GLN A 95 -10.45 -6.65 30.76
N SER A 96 -11.77 -6.55 30.97
CA SER A 96 -12.69 -5.83 30.08
C SER A 96 -12.92 -4.38 30.49
N SER A 97 -13.04 -3.50 29.50
CA SER A 97 -13.63 -2.16 29.63
C SER A 97 -14.83 -2.03 28.69
N SER A 98 -15.90 -1.34 29.12
CA SER A 98 -17.06 -1.08 28.26
C SER A 98 -16.80 0.11 27.34
N ALA A 99 -17.12 0.01 26.05
CA ALA A 99 -17.09 1.12 25.12
C ALA A 99 -18.38 1.22 24.31
N ASN A 100 -18.79 2.44 23.97
CA ASN A 100 -19.90 2.72 23.08
C ASN A 100 -19.42 2.62 21.62
N ILE A 101 -20.23 1.99 20.77
CA ILE A 101 -19.95 1.77 19.36
C ILE A 101 -20.65 2.84 18.54
N SER A 102 -19.95 3.41 17.57
CA SER A 102 -20.51 4.36 16.62
C SER A 102 -21.42 3.63 15.63
N GLU A 103 -22.51 4.28 15.22
CA GLU A 103 -23.35 3.77 14.12
C GLU A 103 -22.53 3.65 12.84
N ILE A 104 -22.69 2.53 12.13
CA ILE A 104 -22.03 2.31 10.84
C ILE A 104 -22.72 3.18 9.79
N SER A 105 -21.95 4.10 9.19
CA SER A 105 -22.40 4.91 8.08
C SER A 105 -22.65 4.04 6.83
N GLN A 106 -23.49 4.54 5.92
CA GLN A 106 -23.82 3.85 4.68
C GLN A 106 -22.53 3.51 3.90
N ILE A 107 -22.32 2.23 3.58
CA ILE A 107 -21.17 1.75 2.82
C ILE A 107 -21.31 2.23 1.37
N SER A 108 -20.32 3.01 0.91
CA SER A 108 -20.23 3.45 -0.49
C SER A 108 -19.22 2.60 -1.23
N SER A 109 -19.60 2.04 -2.38
CA SER A 109 -18.66 1.30 -3.23
C SER A 109 -17.53 2.21 -3.71
N ARG A 110 -16.29 1.72 -3.67
CA ARG A 110 -15.09 2.42 -4.13
C ARG A 110 -14.53 1.85 -5.44
N TYR A 111 -15.03 0.70 -5.83
CA TYR A 111 -14.63 -0.07 -7.02
C TYR A 111 -15.77 -0.98 -7.47
N PRO A 112 -15.76 -1.45 -8.72
CA PRO A 112 -16.79 -2.36 -9.21
C PRO A 112 -16.69 -3.73 -8.51
N SER A 113 -17.84 -4.32 -8.17
CA SER A 113 -17.94 -5.68 -7.62
C SER A 113 -17.91 -6.70 -8.76
N ILE A 114 -16.74 -6.93 -9.35
CA ILE A 114 -16.51 -7.77 -10.53
C ILE A 114 -15.50 -8.88 -10.26
N ASP A 115 -15.49 -9.89 -11.12
CA ASP A 115 -14.44 -10.89 -11.17
C ASP A 115 -13.44 -10.54 -12.30
N PRO A 116 -12.25 -10.03 -11.97
CA PRO A 116 -11.28 -9.65 -12.98
C PRO A 116 -10.65 -10.86 -13.70
N LEU A 117 -10.69 -12.07 -13.11
CA LEU A 117 -10.09 -13.27 -13.69
C LEU A 117 -10.79 -13.68 -14.99
N ILE A 118 -12.09 -13.43 -15.08
CA ILE A 118 -12.92 -13.79 -16.24
C ILE A 118 -13.35 -12.56 -17.07
N SER A 119 -12.86 -11.37 -16.75
CA SER A 119 -13.24 -10.14 -17.44
C SER A 119 -12.84 -10.14 -18.91
N ILE A 120 -11.74 -10.82 -19.26
CA ILE A 120 -11.28 -11.06 -20.62
C ILE A 120 -10.89 -12.54 -20.81
N SER A 121 -10.95 -13.03 -22.04
CA SER A 121 -10.55 -14.42 -22.35
C SER A 121 -9.04 -14.64 -22.18
N GLU A 122 -8.64 -15.89 -21.92
CA GLU A 122 -7.22 -16.27 -21.86
C GLU A 122 -6.43 -15.84 -23.10
N GLN A 123 -7.03 -16.00 -24.29
CA GLN A 123 -6.39 -15.59 -25.53
C GLN A 123 -6.10 -14.09 -25.53
N LYS A 124 -7.04 -13.24 -25.07
CA LYS A 124 -6.83 -11.79 -24.97
C LYS A 124 -5.72 -11.44 -23.96
N LYS A 125 -5.59 -12.17 -22.85
CA LYS A 125 -4.49 -11.99 -21.87
C LYS A 125 -3.14 -12.29 -22.54
N ILE A 126 -3.05 -13.39 -23.26
CA ILE A 126 -1.86 -13.80 -24.00
C ILE A 126 -1.52 -12.78 -25.08
N ASP A 127 -2.51 -12.31 -25.84
CA ASP A 127 -2.31 -11.34 -26.92
C ASP A 127 -1.83 -9.99 -26.36
N LEU A 128 -2.39 -9.53 -25.24
CA LEU A 128 -1.93 -8.33 -24.54
C LEU A 128 -0.44 -8.44 -24.18
N ILE A 129 -0.03 -9.53 -23.53
CA ILE A 129 1.36 -9.77 -23.11
C ILE A 129 2.30 -9.83 -24.33
N LYS A 130 1.89 -10.50 -25.42
CA LYS A 130 2.66 -10.57 -26.67
C LYS A 130 2.83 -9.20 -27.31
N THR A 131 1.74 -8.42 -27.37
CA THR A 131 1.76 -7.05 -27.92
C THR A 131 2.75 -6.16 -27.17
N ILE A 132 2.78 -6.24 -25.82
CA ILE A 132 3.72 -5.49 -24.99
C ILE A 132 5.17 -5.91 -25.28
N ASN A 133 5.44 -7.23 -25.41
CA ASN A 133 6.77 -7.74 -25.74
C ASN A 133 7.23 -7.27 -27.13
N GLU A 134 6.37 -7.33 -28.14
CA GLU A 134 6.67 -6.88 -29.51
C GLU A 134 6.93 -5.38 -29.56
N LEU A 135 6.09 -4.59 -28.86
CA LEU A 135 6.26 -3.15 -28.73
C LEU A 135 7.63 -2.82 -28.11
N ALA A 136 7.97 -3.47 -26.99
CA ALA A 136 9.23 -3.19 -26.30
C ALA A 136 10.45 -3.47 -27.20
N ARG A 137 10.43 -4.56 -27.99
CA ARG A 137 11.52 -4.91 -28.90
C ARG A 137 11.60 -4.00 -30.13
N ASN A 138 10.46 -3.47 -30.58
CA ASN A 138 10.41 -2.55 -31.72
C ASN A 138 10.78 -1.11 -31.34
N GLU A 139 10.53 -0.71 -30.08
CA GLU A 139 10.80 0.65 -29.58
C GLU A 139 12.30 0.95 -29.48
N ASP A 140 13.12 -0.04 -29.06
CA ASP A 140 14.57 0.14 -28.91
C ASP A 140 15.33 -1.14 -29.31
N SER A 141 16.18 -1.04 -30.32
CA SER A 141 16.98 -2.16 -30.82
C SER A 141 18.00 -2.73 -29.81
N ARG A 142 18.26 -2.02 -28.69
CA ARG A 142 19.14 -2.47 -27.61
C ARG A 142 18.46 -3.42 -26.65
N VAL A 143 17.14 -3.65 -26.79
CA VAL A 143 16.38 -4.58 -25.93
C VAL A 143 16.89 -6.00 -26.15
N GLN A 144 17.46 -6.58 -25.08
CA GLN A 144 17.93 -7.97 -25.06
C GLN A 144 16.87 -8.89 -24.44
N GLN A 145 16.24 -8.47 -23.36
CA GLN A 145 15.27 -9.29 -22.63
C GLN A 145 14.05 -8.47 -22.23
N VAL A 146 12.89 -9.10 -22.30
CA VAL A 146 11.61 -8.54 -21.83
C VAL A 146 10.92 -9.57 -20.96
N ASN A 147 10.60 -9.19 -19.73
CA ASN A 147 9.82 -9.97 -18.79
C ASN A 147 8.53 -9.23 -18.47
N ILE A 148 7.40 -9.92 -18.55
CA ILE A 148 6.07 -9.36 -18.32
C ILE A 148 5.32 -10.27 -17.35
N SER A 149 4.68 -9.66 -16.36
CA SER A 149 3.78 -10.36 -15.43
C SER A 149 2.44 -9.64 -15.39
N LEU A 150 1.38 -10.35 -15.76
CA LEU A 150 -0.01 -9.90 -15.65
C LEU A 150 -0.70 -10.71 -14.57
N SER A 151 -1.21 -10.07 -13.55
CA SER A 151 -1.94 -10.72 -12.46
C SER A 151 -3.30 -10.09 -12.24
N SER A 152 -4.26 -10.92 -11.86
CA SER A 152 -5.60 -10.54 -11.43
C SER A 152 -5.98 -11.33 -10.19
N SER A 153 -6.61 -10.68 -9.22
CA SER A 153 -7.15 -11.34 -8.04
C SER A 153 -8.51 -10.78 -7.66
N GLN A 154 -9.28 -11.62 -6.98
CA GLN A 154 -10.57 -11.25 -6.39
C GLN A 154 -10.61 -11.76 -4.96
N ASP A 155 -10.87 -10.86 -4.03
CA ASP A 155 -11.26 -11.21 -2.66
C ASP A 155 -12.76 -11.04 -2.51
N MET A 156 -13.43 -12.09 -2.09
CA MET A 156 -14.79 -12.02 -1.54
C MET A 156 -14.68 -12.16 -0.04
N ILE A 157 -15.13 -11.16 0.70
CA ILE A 157 -15.11 -11.15 2.15
C ILE A 157 -16.48 -10.99 2.75
N LEU A 158 -16.67 -11.60 3.93
CA LEU A 158 -17.86 -11.46 4.75
C LEU A 158 -17.40 -11.34 6.20
N ILE A 159 -17.87 -10.31 6.90
CA ILE A 159 -17.52 -10.03 8.28
C ILE A 159 -18.77 -10.09 9.14
N ALA A 160 -18.74 -10.93 10.17
CA ALA A 160 -19.77 -11.03 11.18
C ALA A 160 -19.17 -10.67 12.54
N ALA A 161 -19.65 -9.60 13.14
CA ALA A 161 -19.31 -9.23 14.51
C ALA A 161 -20.60 -9.16 15.34
N ALA A 162 -20.49 -9.50 16.62
CA ALA A 162 -21.67 -9.58 17.51
C ALA A 162 -22.33 -8.21 17.74
N ASP A 163 -21.56 -7.14 17.56
CA ASP A 163 -21.94 -5.74 17.84
C ASP A 163 -22.14 -4.90 16.55
N MET A 164 -22.14 -5.54 15.39
CA MET A 164 -22.29 -4.89 14.08
C MET A 164 -23.18 -5.71 13.14
N PRO A 165 -23.85 -5.08 12.16
CA PRO A 165 -24.52 -5.82 11.10
C PRO A 165 -23.51 -6.65 10.29
N LEU A 166 -24.01 -7.72 9.67
CA LEU A 166 -23.25 -8.51 8.70
C LEU A 166 -22.88 -7.61 7.51
N VAL A 167 -21.60 -7.56 7.16
CA VAL A 167 -21.10 -6.77 6.03
C VAL A 167 -20.24 -7.60 5.10
N ALA A 168 -20.30 -7.29 3.81
CA ALA A 168 -19.55 -7.99 2.77
C ALA A 168 -18.92 -7.02 1.77
N ASP A 169 -17.85 -7.46 1.13
CA ASP A 169 -17.18 -6.72 0.07
C ASP A 169 -16.62 -7.68 -1.00
N ILE A 170 -16.56 -7.22 -2.25
CA ILE A 170 -15.93 -7.93 -3.37
C ILE A 170 -14.85 -7.01 -3.92
N ARG A 171 -13.60 -7.41 -3.77
CA ARG A 171 -12.42 -6.61 -4.03
C ARG A 171 -11.66 -7.14 -5.25
N PRO A 172 -11.87 -6.58 -6.44
CA PRO A 172 -11.01 -6.87 -7.59
C PRO A 172 -9.65 -6.22 -7.42
N LEU A 173 -8.64 -6.81 -8.03
CA LEU A 173 -7.32 -6.20 -8.14
C LEU A 173 -6.61 -6.72 -9.39
N VAL A 174 -6.09 -5.81 -10.20
CA VAL A 174 -5.29 -6.14 -11.40
C VAL A 174 -3.93 -5.45 -11.33
N ARG A 175 -2.92 -6.12 -11.88
CA ARG A 175 -1.55 -5.59 -11.94
C ARG A 175 -0.84 -6.08 -13.20
N LEU A 176 -0.13 -5.17 -13.84
CA LEU A 176 0.80 -5.45 -14.94
C LEU A 176 2.18 -4.92 -14.56
N ASN A 177 3.20 -5.75 -14.74
CA ASN A 177 4.60 -5.38 -14.56
C ASN A 177 5.36 -5.67 -15.86
N VAL A 178 6.22 -4.75 -16.24
CA VAL A 178 7.12 -4.87 -17.39
C VAL A 178 8.54 -4.59 -16.94
N SER A 179 9.45 -5.48 -17.26
CA SER A 179 10.88 -5.34 -17.02
C SER A 179 11.63 -5.55 -18.31
N VAL A 180 12.54 -4.64 -18.60
CA VAL A 180 13.34 -4.65 -19.84
C VAL A 180 14.82 -4.57 -19.49
N ILE A 181 15.64 -5.38 -20.15
CA ILE A 181 17.10 -5.27 -20.10
C ILE A 181 17.59 -4.70 -21.43
N LEU A 182 18.27 -3.56 -21.36
CA LEU A 182 19.00 -2.98 -22.48
C LEU A 182 20.49 -3.34 -22.40
N GLU A 183 21.12 -3.54 -23.54
CA GLU A 183 22.58 -3.73 -23.65
C GLU A 183 23.17 -2.74 -24.65
N GLU A 184 24.21 -2.03 -24.21
CA GLU A 184 24.97 -1.12 -25.05
C GLU A 184 26.45 -1.12 -24.61
N ASN A 185 27.39 -1.34 -25.55
CA ASN A 185 28.83 -1.35 -25.25
C ASN A 185 29.21 -2.30 -24.09
N ASN A 186 28.67 -3.51 -24.05
CA ASN A 186 28.86 -4.54 -23.01
C ASN A 186 28.36 -4.13 -21.63
N ARG A 187 27.54 -3.08 -21.54
CA ARG A 187 26.83 -2.71 -20.31
C ARG A 187 25.39 -3.18 -20.43
N ARG A 188 24.91 -3.80 -19.37
CA ARG A 188 23.51 -4.22 -19.22
C ARG A 188 22.87 -3.48 -18.09
N GLU A 189 21.73 -2.85 -18.35
CA GLU A 189 20.94 -2.18 -17.32
C GLU A 189 19.48 -2.55 -17.47
N GLN A 190 18.81 -2.64 -16.32
CA GLN A 190 17.41 -3.02 -16.24
C GLN A 190 16.54 -1.80 -15.96
N GLY A 191 15.41 -1.71 -16.65
CA GLY A 191 14.31 -0.82 -16.29
C GLY A 191 13.08 -1.63 -15.91
N TYR A 192 12.29 -1.09 -15.04
CA TYR A 192 11.06 -1.71 -14.52
C TYR A 192 9.97 -0.66 -14.41
N ALA A 193 8.78 -1.01 -14.89
CA ALA A 193 7.56 -0.23 -14.67
C ALA A 193 6.39 -1.16 -14.37
N GLY A 194 5.47 -0.70 -13.56
CA GLY A 194 4.28 -1.45 -13.21
C GLY A 194 3.10 -0.53 -12.94
N GLY A 195 1.91 -1.09 -13.08
CA GLY A 195 0.66 -0.39 -12.81
C GLY A 195 -0.44 -1.35 -12.40
N GLY A 196 -1.46 -0.84 -11.74
CA GLY A 196 -2.60 -1.64 -11.30
C GLY A 196 -3.73 -0.82 -10.70
N ALA A 197 -4.87 -1.46 -10.56
CA ALA A 197 -6.08 -0.82 -10.03
C ALA A 197 -7.03 -1.87 -9.43
N ARG A 198 -8.00 -1.41 -8.65
CA ARG A 198 -9.19 -2.20 -8.30
C ARG A 198 -10.19 -2.11 -9.44
N SER A 199 -9.99 -2.95 -10.48
CA SER A 199 -10.74 -2.92 -11.73
C SER A 199 -10.73 -4.28 -12.41
N SER A 200 -11.30 -4.37 -13.63
CA SER A 200 -11.15 -5.49 -14.55
C SER A 200 -9.82 -5.40 -15.32
N LEU A 201 -9.43 -6.48 -16.02
CA LEU A 201 -8.25 -6.48 -16.90
C LEU A 201 -8.41 -5.57 -18.13
N ASP A 202 -9.65 -5.16 -18.48
CA ASP A 202 -9.89 -4.15 -19.52
C ASP A 202 -9.16 -2.84 -19.23
N TYR A 203 -8.86 -2.54 -17.94
CA TYR A 203 -8.04 -1.42 -17.51
C TYR A 203 -6.71 -1.29 -18.30
N PHE A 204 -6.12 -2.41 -18.70
CA PHE A 204 -4.89 -2.42 -19.50
C PHE A 204 -5.12 -2.45 -21.00
N MET A 205 -6.37 -2.68 -21.46
CA MET A 205 -6.71 -2.80 -22.88
C MET A 205 -7.30 -1.51 -23.45
N ASP A 206 -8.12 -0.82 -22.67
CA ASP A 206 -8.91 0.34 -23.13
C ASP A 206 -8.12 1.65 -23.15
N ASN A 207 -6.90 1.66 -22.60
CA ASN A 207 -6.05 2.84 -22.45
C ASN A 207 -4.62 2.56 -22.92
N THR A 208 -3.80 3.58 -23.02
CA THR A 208 -2.38 3.46 -23.35
C THR A 208 -1.53 2.89 -22.22
N ILE A 209 -2.11 2.59 -21.07
CA ILE A 209 -1.42 2.20 -19.82
C ILE A 209 -0.39 1.10 -20.05
N ALA A 210 -0.80 0.00 -20.71
CA ALA A 210 0.10 -1.13 -20.94
C ALA A 210 1.31 -0.76 -21.84
N THR A 211 1.07 0.05 -22.86
CA THR A 211 2.13 0.54 -23.75
C THR A 211 3.02 1.56 -23.07
N ASP A 212 2.47 2.43 -22.26
CA ASP A 212 3.22 3.44 -21.51
C ASP A 212 4.12 2.78 -20.45
N LEU A 213 3.68 1.70 -19.79
CA LEU A 213 4.52 0.91 -18.89
C LEU A 213 5.71 0.27 -19.63
N ALA A 214 5.52 -0.25 -20.85
CA ALA A 214 6.62 -0.79 -21.62
C ALA A 214 7.63 0.29 -22.01
N LYS A 215 7.15 1.45 -22.50
CA LYS A 215 8.01 2.60 -22.83
C LYS A 215 8.75 3.13 -21.61
N GLU A 216 8.09 3.19 -20.48
CA GLU A 216 8.69 3.64 -19.22
C GLU A 216 9.80 2.69 -18.74
N ALA A 217 9.60 1.37 -18.83
CA ALA A 217 10.65 0.40 -18.51
C ALA A 217 11.88 0.57 -19.42
N ILE A 218 11.68 0.79 -20.73
CA ILE A 218 12.75 1.06 -21.69
C ILE A 218 13.46 2.37 -21.35
N ARG A 219 12.71 3.44 -21.10
CA ARG A 219 13.24 4.76 -20.72
C ARG A 219 14.15 4.67 -19.50
N LEU A 220 13.69 3.98 -18.45
CA LEU A 220 14.46 3.80 -17.21
C LEU A 220 15.76 3.01 -17.45
N ALA A 221 15.71 1.90 -18.21
CA ALA A 221 16.92 1.17 -18.56
C ALA A 221 17.90 2.03 -19.38
N GLY A 222 17.40 2.84 -20.32
CA GLY A 222 18.20 3.75 -21.13
C GLY A 222 18.87 4.88 -20.31
N ILE A 223 18.19 5.35 -19.26
CA ILE A 223 18.76 6.32 -18.30
C ILE A 223 19.91 5.67 -17.53
N GLN A 224 19.72 4.46 -17.00
CA GLN A 224 20.73 3.74 -16.23
C GLN A 224 21.99 3.44 -17.06
N LEU A 225 21.86 3.18 -18.36
CA LEU A 225 23.01 3.01 -19.26
C LEU A 225 23.91 4.27 -19.32
N LYS A 226 23.33 5.45 -19.18
CA LYS A 226 24.04 6.75 -19.25
C LYS A 226 24.40 7.30 -17.87
N ALA A 227 23.91 6.70 -16.80
CA ALA A 227 24.04 7.22 -15.44
C ALA A 227 25.50 7.16 -14.95
N LYS A 228 25.89 8.21 -14.20
CA LYS A 228 27.15 8.30 -13.47
C LYS A 228 26.95 7.92 -12.00
N PRO A 229 27.99 7.49 -11.27
CA PRO A 229 27.88 7.27 -9.84
C PRO A 229 27.35 8.51 -9.10
N ALA A 230 26.43 8.30 -8.16
CA ALA A 230 25.90 9.39 -7.34
C ALA A 230 26.95 9.86 -6.34
N PRO A 231 27.04 11.20 -6.05
CA PRO A 231 27.91 11.71 -5.01
C PRO A 231 27.39 11.31 -3.62
N ALA A 232 28.31 11.14 -2.66
CA ALA A 232 27.99 10.95 -1.26
C ALA A 232 28.08 12.28 -0.49
N GLY A 233 27.22 12.47 0.52
CA GLY A 233 27.26 13.64 1.41
C GLY A 233 25.88 14.20 1.72
N SER A 234 25.84 15.28 2.50
CA SER A 234 24.61 15.99 2.83
C SER A 234 24.37 17.10 1.79
N MET A 235 23.17 17.11 1.22
CA MET A 235 22.83 18.06 0.15
C MET A 235 21.31 18.22 -0.01
N PRO A 236 20.85 19.30 -0.71
CA PRO A 236 19.45 19.44 -1.10
C PRO A 236 19.01 18.32 -2.06
N VAL A 237 17.81 17.79 -1.83
CA VAL A 237 17.19 16.81 -2.72
C VAL A 237 15.79 17.27 -3.08
N VAL A 238 15.47 17.22 -4.38
CA VAL A 238 14.13 17.39 -4.89
C VAL A 238 13.56 16.01 -5.22
N LEU A 239 12.45 15.65 -4.59
CA LEU A 239 11.69 14.44 -4.90
C LEU A 239 10.66 14.75 -5.97
N GLY A 240 10.44 13.85 -6.93
CA GLY A 240 9.38 13.97 -7.92
C GLY A 240 7.99 13.77 -7.33
N SER A 241 6.96 14.00 -8.16
CA SER A 241 5.56 13.68 -7.85
C SER A 241 5.28 12.16 -7.95
N GLY A 242 4.17 11.71 -7.37
CA GLY A 242 3.68 10.34 -7.49
C GLY A 242 4.39 9.32 -6.61
N TRP A 243 5.05 8.33 -7.22
CA TRP A 243 5.67 7.20 -6.52
C TRP A 243 6.69 7.57 -5.42
N PRO A 244 7.49 8.64 -5.50
CA PRO A 244 8.32 9.08 -4.38
C PRO A 244 7.57 9.30 -3.05
N GLY A 245 6.24 9.39 -3.07
CA GLY A 245 5.38 9.31 -1.88
C GLY A 245 5.57 8.05 -1.03
N ILE A 246 6.30 7.03 -1.52
CA ILE A 246 6.74 5.89 -0.70
C ILE A 246 7.60 6.34 0.49
N LEU A 247 8.32 7.46 0.38
CA LEU A 247 9.04 8.06 1.50
C LEU A 247 8.08 8.47 2.62
N LEU A 248 6.90 9.03 2.27
CA LEU A 248 5.87 9.38 3.26
C LEU A 248 5.27 8.13 3.92
N HIS A 249 5.08 7.07 3.13
CA HIS A 249 4.59 5.78 3.64
C HIS A 249 5.52 5.24 4.74
N GLU A 250 6.81 5.25 4.51
CA GLU A 250 7.81 4.75 5.45
C GLU A 250 8.09 5.75 6.58
N ALA A 251 8.44 7.00 6.23
CA ALA A 251 8.88 8.00 7.20
C ALA A 251 7.75 8.49 8.14
N VAL A 252 6.50 8.39 7.69
CA VAL A 252 5.31 8.91 8.39
C VAL A 252 4.30 7.82 8.65
N GLY A 253 3.86 7.13 7.60
CA GLY A 253 2.71 6.24 7.63
C GLY A 253 2.84 5.16 8.70
N HIS A 254 3.89 4.36 8.67
CA HIS A 254 4.13 3.33 9.69
C HIS A 254 4.30 3.93 11.09
N GLY A 255 4.93 5.10 11.20
CA GLY A 255 5.06 5.81 12.47
C GLY A 255 3.74 6.28 13.07
N LEU A 256 2.68 6.44 12.25
CA LEU A 256 1.35 6.90 12.66
C LEU A 256 0.31 5.76 12.78
N GLU A 257 0.72 4.51 12.75
CA GLU A 257 -0.16 3.38 13.05
C GLU A 257 -0.44 3.30 14.56
N GLY A 258 -1.70 3.09 14.92
CA GLY A 258 -2.21 3.27 16.27
C GLY A 258 -1.63 2.30 17.30
N ASP A 259 -1.30 1.06 16.91
CA ASP A 259 -0.73 0.06 17.78
C ASP A 259 0.68 0.43 18.29
N PHE A 260 1.55 0.98 17.42
CA PHE A 260 2.86 1.48 17.82
C PHE A 260 2.75 2.71 18.72
N ASN A 261 1.81 3.60 18.41
CA ASN A 261 1.59 4.82 19.19
C ASN A 261 0.97 4.53 20.58
N ARG A 262 0.02 3.59 20.66
CA ARG A 262 -0.53 3.12 21.94
C ARG A 262 0.55 2.48 22.84
N LYS A 263 1.44 1.69 22.24
CA LYS A 263 2.55 1.04 22.95
C LYS A 263 3.68 2.00 23.30
N GLY A 264 3.66 3.25 22.81
CA GLY A 264 4.69 4.24 23.05
C GLY A 264 6.03 3.96 22.37
N VAL A 265 6.04 3.17 21.29
CA VAL A 265 7.27 2.74 20.59
C VAL A 265 7.54 3.51 19.29
N SER A 266 6.60 4.31 18.81
CA SER A 266 6.80 5.18 17.64
C SER A 266 7.44 6.50 18.05
N THR A 267 8.28 7.07 17.18
CA THR A 267 8.83 8.44 17.29
C THR A 267 7.73 9.52 17.33
N PHE A 268 6.48 9.21 16.94
CA PHE A 268 5.32 10.10 16.99
C PHE A 268 4.44 9.90 18.22
N SER A 269 4.76 8.97 19.12
CA SER A 269 3.93 8.65 20.29
C SER A 269 3.77 9.84 21.21
N GLY A 270 2.52 10.16 21.56
CA GLY A 270 2.17 11.26 22.47
C GLY A 270 2.30 12.67 21.90
N ARG A 271 2.54 12.81 20.60
CA ARG A 271 2.83 14.10 19.95
C ARG A 271 1.63 14.72 19.19
N ILE A 272 0.41 14.25 19.46
CA ILE A 272 -0.81 14.89 18.89
C ILE A 272 -0.86 16.35 19.33
N GLY A 273 -1.00 17.25 18.35
CA GLY A 273 -0.95 18.71 18.55
C GLY A 273 0.43 19.33 18.37
N ASP A 274 1.49 18.55 18.35
CA ASP A 274 2.85 19.04 18.08
C ASP A 274 3.09 19.32 16.60
N GLN A 275 4.02 20.22 16.32
CA GLN A 275 4.59 20.38 14.98
C GLN A 275 5.58 19.24 14.73
N VAL A 276 5.28 18.39 13.74
CA VAL A 276 6.09 17.21 13.37
C VAL A 276 6.62 17.28 11.93
N ALA A 277 6.20 18.30 11.17
CA ALA A 277 6.61 18.55 9.80
C ALA A 277 6.64 20.05 9.51
N SER A 278 7.18 20.43 8.34
CA SER A 278 7.04 21.80 7.82
C SER A 278 5.56 22.19 7.72
N LYS A 279 5.26 23.47 7.95
CA LYS A 279 3.89 24.04 7.81
C LYS A 279 3.30 23.87 6.41
N LEU A 280 4.13 23.58 5.41
CA LEU A 280 3.68 23.29 4.05
C LEU A 280 3.11 21.88 3.89
N CYS A 281 3.30 21.00 4.88
CA CYS A 281 2.94 19.59 4.78
C CYS A 281 1.54 19.34 5.36
N THR A 282 0.63 18.87 4.52
CA THR A 282 -0.62 18.23 4.93
C THR A 282 -0.64 16.81 4.36
N ILE A 283 -0.69 15.81 5.25
CA ILE A 283 -0.57 14.39 4.90
C ILE A 283 -1.84 13.68 5.35
N VAL A 284 -2.38 12.86 4.46
CA VAL A 284 -3.62 12.13 4.66
C VAL A 284 -3.44 10.64 4.37
N ASP A 285 -4.29 9.80 4.97
CA ASP A 285 -4.53 8.42 4.55
C ASP A 285 -6.00 8.31 4.10
N ASP A 286 -6.21 7.93 2.84
CA ASP A 286 -7.51 8.00 2.18
C ASP A 286 -7.94 6.67 1.57
N GLY A 287 -8.79 5.94 2.29
CA GLY A 287 -9.43 4.71 1.80
C GLY A 287 -10.56 4.94 0.79
N THR A 288 -10.95 6.21 0.53
CA THR A 288 -12.17 6.54 -0.23
C THR A 288 -11.96 6.79 -1.72
N LEU A 289 -10.71 6.83 -2.18
CA LEU A 289 -10.38 7.07 -3.59
C LEU A 289 -10.94 5.97 -4.50
N VAL A 290 -11.54 6.38 -5.64
CA VAL A 290 -12.16 5.42 -6.56
C VAL A 290 -11.11 4.61 -7.31
N ASN A 291 -11.29 3.28 -7.39
CA ASN A 291 -10.46 2.32 -8.13
C ASN A 291 -8.98 2.28 -7.74
N ARG A 292 -8.54 2.97 -6.69
CA ARG A 292 -7.13 2.93 -6.27
C ARG A 292 -6.81 1.61 -5.55
N ARG A 293 -5.57 1.16 -5.72
CA ARG A 293 -5.07 -0.12 -5.18
C ARG A 293 -5.24 -0.23 -3.66
N GLY A 294 -4.99 0.84 -2.90
CA GLY A 294 -5.14 0.88 -1.44
C GLY A 294 -6.55 1.12 -0.93
N SER A 295 -7.51 1.47 -1.81
CA SER A 295 -8.87 1.86 -1.39
C SER A 295 -9.71 0.70 -0.90
N LEU A 296 -10.60 0.97 0.05
CA LEU A 296 -11.48 0.01 0.69
C LEU A 296 -12.90 0.58 0.82
N ALA A 297 -13.91 -0.18 0.46
CA ALA A 297 -15.29 0.13 0.80
C ALA A 297 -15.51 -0.03 2.31
N ILE A 298 -15.00 -1.14 2.85
CA ILE A 298 -14.86 -1.42 4.30
C ILE A 298 -13.45 -1.97 4.56
N ASP A 299 -12.90 -1.75 5.75
CA ASP A 299 -11.69 -2.44 6.20
C ASP A 299 -11.98 -3.90 6.60
N ASP A 300 -10.97 -4.62 7.09
CA ASP A 300 -11.12 -6.05 7.44
C ASP A 300 -11.70 -6.27 8.85
N GLU A 301 -12.20 -5.22 9.47
CA GLU A 301 -13.02 -5.24 10.68
C GLU A 301 -14.46 -4.72 10.43
N GLY A 302 -14.82 -4.43 9.16
CA GLY A 302 -16.14 -3.97 8.73
C GLY A 302 -16.36 -2.47 8.89
N ILE A 303 -15.33 -1.69 9.16
CA ILE A 303 -15.42 -0.24 9.28
C ILE A 303 -15.30 0.40 7.89
N PRO A 304 -16.18 1.34 7.51
CA PRO A 304 -16.07 2.04 6.23
C PRO A 304 -14.73 2.71 6.03
N GLY A 305 -14.17 2.63 4.80
CA GLY A 305 -12.98 3.37 4.42
C GLY A 305 -13.21 4.89 4.57
N GLN A 306 -12.22 5.59 5.12
CA GLN A 306 -12.33 7.01 5.51
C GLN A 306 -11.21 7.84 4.88
N TYR A 307 -11.42 9.16 4.88
CA TYR A 307 -10.42 10.17 4.62
C TYR A 307 -9.88 10.69 5.95
N ASN A 308 -8.68 10.30 6.30
CA ASN A 308 -8.06 10.59 7.58
C ASN A 308 -6.95 11.64 7.42
N VAL A 309 -7.11 12.81 8.04
CA VAL A 309 -6.04 13.81 8.09
C VAL A 309 -5.08 13.45 9.21
N LEU A 310 -3.89 12.99 8.85
CA LEU A 310 -2.85 12.58 9.81
C LEU A 310 -2.02 13.78 10.29
N ILE A 311 -1.53 14.59 9.36
CA ILE A 311 -0.78 15.83 9.63
C ILE A 311 -1.47 16.96 8.86
N LYS A 312 -1.74 18.08 9.50
CA LYS A 312 -2.31 19.28 8.87
C LYS A 312 -1.44 20.49 9.16
N ASP A 313 -0.96 21.14 8.10
CA ASP A 313 -0.10 22.33 8.20
C ASP A 313 1.10 22.09 9.14
N GLY A 314 1.71 20.89 9.05
CA GLY A 314 2.80 20.43 9.87
C GLY A 314 2.43 19.90 11.26
N ILE A 315 1.17 20.03 11.70
CA ILE A 315 0.71 19.62 13.03
C ILE A 315 0.10 18.21 12.99
N LEU A 316 0.57 17.34 13.86
CA LEU A 316 0.01 15.99 14.03
C LEU A 316 -1.44 16.04 14.54
N LYS A 317 -2.36 15.39 13.83
CA LYS A 317 -3.81 15.40 14.14
C LYS A 317 -4.32 14.09 14.70
N GLY A 318 -3.75 12.96 14.31
CA GLY A 318 -4.21 11.66 14.75
C GLY A 318 -3.38 10.50 14.22
N TYR A 319 -3.78 9.30 14.58
CA TYR A 319 -3.19 8.03 14.18
C TYR A 319 -4.21 7.18 13.43
N MET A 320 -3.74 6.30 12.58
CA MET A 320 -4.58 5.27 11.95
C MET A 320 -4.94 4.19 12.96
N GLN A 321 -6.22 3.85 13.07
CA GLN A 321 -6.75 2.98 14.12
C GLN A 321 -7.48 1.76 13.55
N ASP A 322 -7.27 0.60 14.18
CA ASP A 322 -8.19 -0.53 14.16
C ASP A 322 -9.19 -0.44 15.34
N ARG A 323 -10.09 -1.38 15.43
CA ARG A 323 -11.10 -1.40 16.51
C ARG A 323 -10.49 -1.56 17.90
N MET A 324 -9.48 -2.42 18.06
CA MET A 324 -8.85 -2.67 19.35
C MET A 324 -8.07 -1.45 19.84
N ASN A 325 -7.21 -0.87 19.01
CA ASN A 325 -6.39 0.28 19.41
C ASN A 325 -7.24 1.54 19.59
N SER A 326 -8.25 1.75 18.73
CA SER A 326 -9.22 2.85 18.90
C SER A 326 -9.92 2.79 20.27
N LYS A 327 -10.40 1.60 20.66
CA LYS A 327 -11.03 1.40 21.97
C LYS A 327 -10.07 1.65 23.12
N LEU A 328 -8.86 1.10 23.08
CA LEU A 328 -7.85 1.23 24.13
C LEU A 328 -7.32 2.67 24.28
N MET A 329 -7.32 3.44 23.20
CA MET A 329 -6.92 4.85 23.22
C MET A 329 -8.09 5.83 23.44
N GLY A 330 -9.33 5.34 23.43
CA GLY A 330 -10.53 6.17 23.58
C GLY A 330 -10.77 7.15 22.42
N VAL A 331 -10.42 6.73 21.19
CA VAL A 331 -10.56 7.52 19.94
C VAL A 331 -11.39 6.77 18.92
N PRO A 332 -11.97 7.45 17.91
CA PRO A 332 -12.71 6.78 16.83
C PRO A 332 -11.84 5.82 15.99
N THR A 333 -12.48 4.81 15.37
CA THR A 333 -11.90 3.99 14.32
C THR A 333 -11.69 4.83 13.04
N THR A 334 -10.69 4.46 12.22
CA THR A 334 -10.31 5.21 11.01
C THR A 334 -10.46 4.41 9.70
N GLY A 335 -11.00 3.17 9.77
CA GLY A 335 -11.11 2.29 8.59
C GLY A 335 -9.76 1.74 8.13
N ASN A 336 -8.85 1.53 9.07
CA ASN A 336 -7.49 1.06 8.83
C ASN A 336 -7.19 -0.31 9.46
N GLY A 337 -8.18 -1.01 10.00
CA GLY A 337 -8.03 -2.36 10.53
C GLY A 337 -7.88 -3.37 9.40
N ARG A 338 -6.65 -3.73 9.02
CA ARG A 338 -6.37 -4.55 7.83
C ARG A 338 -5.62 -5.83 8.17
N ARG A 339 -5.86 -6.89 7.40
CA ARG A 339 -5.17 -8.17 7.47
C ARG A 339 -4.84 -8.70 6.05
N GLU A 340 -3.83 -9.54 5.94
CA GLU A 340 -3.48 -10.17 4.66
C GLU A 340 -4.54 -11.18 4.22
N SER A 341 -5.00 -12.03 5.15
CA SER A 341 -6.00 -13.08 4.87
C SER A 341 -6.76 -13.48 6.13
N TYR A 342 -7.70 -14.41 5.96
CA TYR A 342 -8.45 -15.03 7.07
C TYR A 342 -7.53 -15.68 8.13
N ALA A 343 -6.32 -16.07 7.76
CA ALA A 343 -5.35 -16.68 8.66
C ALA A 343 -4.54 -15.67 9.50
N HIS A 344 -4.85 -14.37 9.40
CA HIS A 344 -4.10 -13.31 10.04
C HIS A 344 -4.97 -12.42 10.94
N ILE A 345 -4.37 -11.86 11.98
CA ILE A 345 -5.00 -10.88 12.88
C ILE A 345 -4.98 -9.51 12.18
N PRO A 346 -6.10 -8.76 12.17
CA PRO A 346 -6.11 -7.38 11.68
C PRO A 346 -5.29 -6.46 12.60
N MET A 347 -4.68 -5.46 11.99
CA MET A 347 -3.90 -4.42 12.67
C MET A 347 -4.03 -3.09 11.93
N PRO A 348 -3.69 -1.95 12.57
CA PRO A 348 -3.68 -0.67 11.88
C PRO A 348 -2.69 -0.70 10.70
N ARG A 349 -3.16 -0.36 9.50
CA ARG A 349 -2.39 -0.33 8.24
C ARG A 349 -2.88 0.81 7.36
N MET A 350 -1.97 1.39 6.60
CA MET A 350 -2.27 2.41 5.59
C MET A 350 -3.21 1.91 4.49
N THR A 351 -3.92 2.84 3.86
CA THR A 351 -4.71 2.64 2.62
C THR A 351 -4.02 3.35 1.45
N ASN A 352 -4.36 4.61 1.15
CA ASN A 352 -3.60 5.44 0.23
C ASN A 352 -3.07 6.64 1.02
N THR A 353 -1.77 6.65 1.30
CA THR A 353 -1.13 7.70 2.08
C THR A 353 -0.45 8.69 1.16
N TYR A 354 -0.84 9.97 1.19
CA TYR A 354 -0.27 10.98 0.32
C TYR A 354 -0.22 12.37 0.93
N MET A 355 0.68 13.22 0.39
CA MET A 355 0.75 14.65 0.74
C MET A 355 -0.10 15.47 -0.24
N LEU A 356 -0.86 16.43 0.28
CA LEU A 356 -1.63 17.36 -0.54
C LEU A 356 -0.73 18.34 -1.30
N ALA A 357 -1.23 18.87 -2.42
CA ALA A 357 -0.53 19.86 -3.21
C ALA A 357 -0.26 21.15 -2.41
N GLY A 358 0.93 21.70 -2.65
CA GLY A 358 1.37 22.99 -2.12
C GLY A 358 1.29 24.13 -3.14
N PRO A 359 1.90 25.26 -2.84
CA PRO A 359 1.78 26.46 -3.67
C PRO A 359 2.82 26.61 -4.79
N HIS A 360 3.89 25.81 -4.80
CA HIS A 360 5.04 26.05 -5.68
C HIS A 360 4.89 25.32 -7.02
N ASP A 361 5.50 25.88 -8.07
CA ASP A 361 5.62 25.19 -9.35
C ASP A 361 6.83 24.23 -9.35
N HIS A 362 6.75 23.14 -10.13
CA HIS A 362 7.85 22.17 -10.25
C HIS A 362 9.15 22.82 -10.71
N ASP A 363 9.08 23.65 -11.76
CA ASP A 363 10.27 24.28 -12.34
C ASP A 363 10.87 25.32 -11.38
N GLU A 364 10.03 26.02 -10.61
CA GLU A 364 10.46 26.92 -9.53
C GLU A 364 11.25 26.14 -8.45
N ILE A 365 10.77 24.94 -8.05
CA ILE A 365 11.46 24.10 -7.08
C ILE A 365 12.83 23.69 -7.61
N ILE A 366 12.95 23.21 -8.84
CA ILE A 366 14.22 22.82 -9.46
C ILE A 366 15.15 24.02 -9.55
N ALA A 367 14.65 25.17 -10.02
CA ALA A 367 15.44 26.41 -10.15
C ALA A 367 15.98 26.95 -8.83
N SER A 368 15.33 26.62 -7.71
CA SER A 368 15.79 27.04 -6.37
C SER A 368 17.04 26.30 -5.86
N VAL A 369 17.48 25.22 -6.53
CA VAL A 369 18.60 24.38 -6.11
C VAL A 369 19.85 24.68 -6.91
N LYS A 370 20.87 25.23 -6.28
CA LYS A 370 22.15 25.52 -6.94
C LYS A 370 22.95 24.26 -7.25
N LYS A 371 23.01 23.32 -6.28
CA LYS A 371 23.64 22.01 -6.43
C LYS A 371 22.92 21.02 -5.54
N GLY A 372 22.42 19.92 -6.11
CA GLY A 372 21.64 18.91 -5.41
C GLY A 372 21.26 17.77 -6.32
N ILE A 373 20.29 16.96 -5.88
CA ILE A 373 19.79 15.81 -6.63
C ILE A 373 18.29 15.98 -6.88
N TYR A 374 17.84 15.64 -8.08
CA TYR A 374 16.44 15.38 -8.41
C TYR A 374 16.23 13.87 -8.48
N ALA A 375 15.34 13.33 -7.64
CA ALA A 375 15.01 11.92 -7.55
C ALA A 375 13.50 11.69 -7.86
N PRO A 376 13.13 11.50 -9.13
CA PRO A 376 11.73 11.29 -9.53
C PRO A 376 11.21 9.89 -9.29
N ASN A 377 12.08 8.87 -9.05
CA ASN A 377 11.61 7.51 -8.89
C ASN A 377 12.52 6.68 -7.96
N PHE A 378 11.92 5.69 -7.28
CA PHE A 378 12.57 4.83 -6.29
C PHE A 378 12.29 3.35 -6.56
N SER A 379 13.25 2.49 -6.26
CA SER A 379 13.08 1.03 -6.30
C SER A 379 12.44 0.49 -5.02
N GLY A 380 12.57 1.18 -3.90
CA GLY A 380 12.04 0.81 -2.61
C GLY A 380 12.87 1.36 -1.45
N GLY A 381 12.41 1.11 -0.24
CA GLY A 381 13.05 1.53 0.99
C GLY A 381 12.56 0.74 2.18
N GLN A 382 13.09 1.09 3.35
CA GLN A 382 12.69 0.54 4.64
C GLN A 382 12.87 1.57 5.74
N VAL A 383 12.10 1.43 6.80
CA VAL A 383 12.15 2.27 8.00
C VAL A 383 12.30 1.44 9.27
N ASP A 384 13.06 1.96 10.22
CA ASP A 384 12.99 1.55 11.62
C ASP A 384 11.98 2.46 12.33
N ILE A 385 10.81 1.93 12.64
CA ILE A 385 9.68 2.68 13.20
C ILE A 385 10.02 3.30 14.56
N THR A 386 10.86 2.64 15.34
CA THR A 386 11.25 3.09 16.69
C THR A 386 12.13 4.33 16.64
N SER A 387 13.13 4.33 15.75
CA SER A 387 14.05 5.45 15.59
C SER A 387 13.62 6.46 14.52
N GLY A 388 12.67 6.11 13.65
CA GLY A 388 12.27 6.91 12.50
C GLY A 388 13.29 6.91 11.34
N LYS A 389 14.39 6.19 11.46
CA LYS A 389 15.45 6.15 10.45
C LYS A 389 15.03 5.33 9.25
N PHE A 390 15.28 5.86 8.06
CA PHE A 390 14.95 5.21 6.79
C PHE A 390 16.13 5.22 5.81
N VAL A 391 16.05 4.28 4.86
CA VAL A 391 16.94 4.21 3.69
C VAL A 391 16.11 3.95 2.45
N PHE A 392 16.29 4.76 1.40
CA PHE A 392 15.63 4.62 0.10
C PHE A 392 16.63 4.58 -1.03
N SER A 393 16.44 3.69 -2.00
CA SER A 393 17.27 3.60 -3.19
C SER A 393 16.52 4.20 -4.39
N ALA A 394 17.09 5.26 -4.98
CA ALA A 394 16.56 5.82 -6.21
C ALA A 394 16.93 4.92 -7.40
N ASN A 395 15.93 4.54 -8.21
CA ASN A 395 16.15 3.89 -9.51
C ASN A 395 16.19 4.90 -10.66
N GLU A 396 15.83 6.16 -10.39
CA GLU A 396 16.01 7.29 -11.27
C GLU A 396 16.42 8.51 -10.45
N ALA A 397 17.56 9.10 -10.77
CA ALA A 397 18.05 10.32 -10.15
C ALA A 397 18.89 11.13 -11.13
N TYR A 398 18.96 12.43 -10.91
CA TYR A 398 19.72 13.37 -11.72
C TYR A 398 20.46 14.37 -10.84
N MET A 399 21.60 14.83 -11.32
CA MET A 399 22.29 15.97 -10.74
C MET A 399 21.53 17.26 -11.07
N ILE A 400 21.34 18.14 -10.10
CA ILE A 400 20.92 19.53 -10.32
C ILE A 400 22.16 20.41 -10.22
N GLU A 401 22.40 21.22 -11.24
CA GLU A 401 23.50 22.22 -11.31
C GLU A 401 22.90 23.55 -11.76
N ASP A 402 23.14 24.61 -10.98
CA ASP A 402 22.68 25.99 -11.23
C ASP A 402 21.18 26.07 -11.60
N GLY A 403 20.34 25.34 -10.84
CA GLY A 403 18.88 25.35 -11.04
C GLY A 403 18.38 24.57 -12.25
N LYS A 404 19.18 23.64 -12.81
CA LYS A 404 18.82 22.83 -13.98
C LYS A 404 19.15 21.36 -13.74
N ILE A 405 18.28 20.48 -14.24
CA ILE A 405 18.53 19.05 -14.29
C ILE A 405 19.64 18.80 -15.33
N SER A 406 20.73 18.12 -14.89
CA SER A 406 21.93 17.91 -15.69
C SER A 406 22.00 16.44 -16.17
N PHE A 407 22.86 15.62 -15.61
CA PHE A 407 23.07 14.23 -16.04
C PHE A 407 22.46 13.23 -15.06
N PRO A 408 22.10 12.02 -15.55
CA PRO A 408 21.54 10.97 -14.72
C PRO A 408 22.59 10.37 -13.76
N LEU A 409 22.08 9.95 -12.59
CA LEU A 409 22.87 9.35 -11.51
C LEU A 409 22.36 7.92 -11.22
N LYS A 410 23.29 7.05 -10.81
CA LYS A 410 22.97 5.71 -10.28
C LYS A 410 23.56 5.48 -8.89
N GLY A 411 22.89 4.61 -8.14
CA GLY A 411 23.33 4.25 -6.79
C GLY A 411 23.08 5.38 -5.76
N ALA A 412 22.18 6.31 -6.03
CA ALA A 412 21.77 7.31 -5.05
C ALA A 412 20.86 6.65 -3.99
N MET A 413 21.29 6.73 -2.73
CA MET A 413 20.50 6.29 -1.58
C MET A 413 20.21 7.49 -0.68
N LEU A 414 18.95 7.70 -0.33
CA LEU A 414 18.52 8.71 0.63
C LEU A 414 18.47 8.09 2.02
N ILE A 415 19.16 8.70 2.97
CA ILE A 415 19.26 8.25 4.35
C ILE A 415 18.82 9.38 5.25
N GLY A 416 17.83 9.15 6.11
CA GLY A 416 17.29 10.18 6.97
C GLY A 416 16.53 9.65 8.17
N ASP A 417 15.98 10.60 8.93
CA ASP A 417 15.04 10.38 10.01
C ASP A 417 13.72 11.07 9.64
N GLY A 418 12.60 10.40 9.81
CA GLY A 418 11.30 10.86 9.31
C GLY A 418 10.93 12.26 9.79
N PRO A 419 10.80 12.53 11.10
CA PRO A 419 10.48 13.86 11.63
C PRO A 419 11.50 14.95 11.25
N ASP A 420 12.81 14.63 11.23
CA ASP A 420 13.85 15.59 10.84
C ASP A 420 13.71 16.00 9.37
N VAL A 421 13.56 15.03 8.48
CA VAL A 421 13.41 15.27 7.04
C VAL A 421 12.13 16.03 6.72
N LEU A 422 11.01 15.67 7.36
CA LEU A 422 9.75 16.40 7.20
C LEU A 422 9.85 17.86 7.66
N GLY A 423 10.64 18.14 8.70
CA GLY A 423 10.92 19.50 9.17
C GLY A 423 11.73 20.33 8.18
N LYS A 424 12.54 19.67 7.34
CA LYS A 424 13.43 20.29 6.32
C LYS A 424 12.79 20.46 4.96
N ILE A 425 11.50 20.12 4.80
CA ILE A 425 10.76 20.40 3.56
C ILE A 425 10.51 21.90 3.47
N SER A 426 11.15 22.54 2.50
CA SER A 426 11.09 24.00 2.31
C SER A 426 10.18 24.43 1.16
N MET A 427 9.89 23.54 0.21
CA MET A 427 8.96 23.80 -0.89
C MET A 427 8.12 22.56 -1.20
N VAL A 428 6.84 22.78 -1.51
CA VAL A 428 5.86 21.73 -1.88
C VAL A 428 5.17 22.16 -3.17
N GLY A 429 5.20 21.28 -4.16
CA GLY A 429 4.67 21.52 -5.50
C GLY A 429 3.16 21.54 -5.59
N ASN A 430 2.63 22.10 -6.67
CA ASN A 430 1.21 22.11 -7.01
C ASN A 430 0.77 20.90 -7.87
N ASN A 431 1.73 20.03 -8.23
CA ASN A 431 1.59 18.89 -9.13
C ASN A 431 1.46 17.56 -8.38
N LEU A 432 0.48 17.46 -7.47
CA LEU A 432 0.19 16.19 -6.80
C LEU A 432 -0.15 15.10 -7.82
N GLU A 433 0.55 13.98 -7.71
CA GLU A 433 0.25 12.74 -8.40
C GLU A 433 0.18 11.58 -7.42
N LEU A 434 -0.60 10.56 -7.78
CA LEU A 434 -0.64 9.29 -7.07
C LEU A 434 0.18 8.25 -7.85
N ASP A 435 0.68 7.24 -7.15
CA ASP A 435 1.43 6.13 -7.76
C ASP A 435 0.64 5.39 -8.83
N ALA A 436 1.30 4.59 -9.66
CA ALA A 436 0.64 3.81 -10.71
C ALA A 436 -0.13 2.57 -10.21
N GLY A 437 -0.29 2.38 -8.89
CA GLY A 437 -1.01 1.26 -8.30
C GLY A 437 -0.15 0.00 -8.12
N VAL A 438 1.09 0.16 -7.65
CA VAL A 438 2.03 -0.95 -7.43
C VAL A 438 2.36 -1.20 -5.97
N GLY A 439 1.95 -0.31 -5.06
CA GLY A 439 2.32 -0.33 -3.65
C GLY A 439 1.89 -1.61 -2.93
N THR A 440 2.80 -2.18 -2.16
CA THR A 440 2.54 -3.27 -1.21
C THR A 440 3.23 -2.94 0.10
N CYS A 441 2.47 -2.96 1.19
CA CYS A 441 2.95 -2.65 2.53
C CYS A 441 3.17 -3.94 3.31
N GLY A 442 4.36 -4.10 3.91
CA GLY A 442 4.71 -5.21 4.79
C GLY A 442 4.72 -4.79 6.27
N LYS A 443 4.10 -5.57 7.16
CA LYS A 443 4.16 -5.40 8.61
C LYS A 443 3.89 -6.72 9.30
N GLU A 444 4.73 -7.10 10.25
CA GLU A 444 4.60 -8.34 11.03
C GLU A 444 4.36 -9.60 10.16
N GLY A 445 5.07 -9.68 9.02
CA GLY A 445 4.94 -10.81 8.08
C GLY A 445 3.69 -10.80 7.22
N GLN A 446 2.84 -9.77 7.31
CA GLN A 446 1.63 -9.59 6.52
C GLN A 446 1.83 -8.54 5.42
N SER A 447 1.33 -8.82 4.22
CA SER A 447 1.35 -7.94 3.06
C SER A 447 -0.05 -7.45 2.70
N VAL A 448 -0.22 -6.14 2.49
CA VAL A 448 -1.49 -5.58 2.01
C VAL A 448 -1.27 -4.60 0.86
N PRO A 449 -2.20 -4.50 -0.12
CA PRO A 449 -2.11 -3.53 -1.19
C PRO A 449 -2.34 -2.12 -0.65
N VAL A 450 -1.50 -1.17 -1.07
CA VAL A 450 -1.56 0.25 -0.67
C VAL A 450 -1.36 1.16 -1.88
N GLY A 451 -1.71 2.43 -1.73
CA GLY A 451 -1.34 3.50 -2.63
C GLY A 451 -0.51 4.55 -1.92
N VAL A 452 0.29 5.28 -2.67
CA VAL A 452 1.06 6.42 -2.18
C VAL A 452 0.94 7.59 -3.15
N GLY A 453 1.33 8.78 -2.70
CA GLY A 453 1.40 9.94 -3.58
C GLY A 453 2.00 11.15 -2.91
N GLN A 454 2.50 12.05 -3.73
CA GLN A 454 2.98 13.36 -3.31
C GLN A 454 3.12 14.31 -4.49
N PRO A 455 3.15 15.62 -4.28
CA PRO A 455 3.67 16.59 -5.24
C PRO A 455 5.20 16.57 -5.25
N THR A 456 5.82 17.33 -6.14
CA THR A 456 7.25 17.61 -6.07
C THR A 456 7.61 18.27 -4.74
N LEU A 457 8.63 17.76 -4.06
CA LEU A 457 9.08 18.24 -2.75
C LEU A 457 10.56 18.66 -2.80
N LYS A 458 10.91 19.75 -2.13
CA LYS A 458 12.32 20.09 -1.85
C LYS A 458 12.62 19.85 -0.37
N ILE A 459 13.62 19.04 -0.11
CA ILE A 459 14.25 18.84 1.19
C ILE A 459 15.57 19.59 1.18
N ASP A 460 15.74 20.55 2.07
CA ASP A 460 16.93 21.43 2.06
C ASP A 460 18.22 20.69 2.39
N GLU A 461 18.12 19.63 3.18
CA GLU A 461 19.28 18.83 3.58
C GLU A 461 18.88 17.39 3.92
N ILE A 462 19.46 16.43 3.21
CA ILE A 462 19.36 15.00 3.51
C ILE A 462 20.67 14.31 3.15
N THR A 463 21.01 13.24 3.86
CA THR A 463 22.20 12.44 3.54
C THR A 463 21.93 11.59 2.29
N VAL A 464 22.80 11.74 1.32
CA VAL A 464 22.86 10.90 0.13
C VAL A 464 24.05 9.95 0.29
N GLY A 465 23.77 8.63 0.27
CA GLY A 465 24.78 7.61 0.07
C GLY A 465 25.00 7.43 -1.43
N GLY A 466 26.24 7.37 -1.84
CA GLY A 466 26.65 7.20 -3.24
C GLY A 466 27.53 5.98 -3.44
N THR A 467 27.78 5.65 -4.71
CA THR A 467 28.68 4.57 -5.15
C THR A 467 29.98 5.13 -5.74
N ALA A 468 30.20 6.46 -5.60
CA ALA A 468 31.43 7.13 -6.06
C ALA A 468 32.59 6.92 -5.10
#